data_ab4f840f93a9634c3c682f28585d7c7b
#
_entry.id   ab4f840f93a9634c3c682f28585d7c7b
#
_cell.length_a   1.000
_cell.length_b   1.000
_cell.length_c   1.000
_cell.angle_alpha   90.00
_cell.angle_beta   90.00
_cell.angle_gamma   90.00
#
_symmetry.space_group_name_H-M   'P 1'
#
loop_
_entity.id
_entity.type
_entity.pdbx_description
1 polymer ?
#
loop_
_entity_poly.entity_id
_entity_poly.type
_entity_poly.pdbx_seq_one_letter_code
_entity_poly.pdbx_strand_id
1 'polypeptide(L)'
;MLACGNPEKMGYIEYRYQHCGQGKHLVAMSCQSSLCLRCAKVSVDNWVSQVSKALHEGVIYRHIILTVPAMFRTTFYQNAAVVLSAFIRCGAQCLDDFYSTVRGKALKGGSITVLHTHGRNGQYHPHLHLIATSGGYDAQGERWEHLQYLPYELLRRKWQWHLLRMVRKTLATKAINQLVDRCFRKYPNGLVTNVQKGQVPSQYQSLARYVAKYVVSPPIAVRRIDRYDGEWVTYHYRSVRRESTA
;
A
#
# COMPACT_ATOMS: atom_id res chain seq x y z
N MET A 1 -7.94 -23.81 -4.66
CA MET A 1 -8.85 -22.71 -4.27
C MET A 1 -10.33 -23.09 -4.29
N LEU A 2 -10.85 -23.68 -5.37
CA LEU A 2 -12.29 -24.01 -5.50
C LEU A 2 -12.83 -24.95 -4.42
N ALA A 3 -11.96 -25.82 -3.87
CA ALA A 3 -12.31 -26.72 -2.78
C ALA A 3 -11.99 -26.18 -1.38
N CYS A 4 -11.58 -24.91 -1.26
CA CYS A 4 -11.17 -24.32 0.02
C CYS A 4 -12.26 -24.40 1.08
N GLY A 5 -11.93 -25.02 2.20
CA GLY A 5 -12.85 -25.23 3.32
C GLY A 5 -13.84 -26.35 3.13
N ASN A 6 -13.67 -27.20 2.12
CA ASN A 6 -14.39 -28.46 2.01
C ASN A 6 -13.59 -29.57 2.73
N PRO A 7 -14.09 -30.13 3.85
CA PRO A 7 -13.35 -31.12 4.63
C PRO A 7 -13.09 -32.41 3.86
N GLU A 8 -13.97 -32.79 2.93
CA GLU A 8 -13.81 -34.02 2.13
C GLU A 8 -12.68 -33.89 1.09
N LYS A 9 -12.42 -32.67 0.58
CA LYS A 9 -11.44 -32.40 -0.48
C LYS A 9 -10.10 -31.88 0.02
N MET A 10 -10.08 -31.19 1.13
CA MET A 10 -8.89 -30.56 1.67
C MET A 10 -8.47 -31.11 3.04
N GLY A 11 -9.29 -31.96 3.64
CA GLY A 11 -9.07 -32.45 4.99
C GLY A 11 -9.57 -31.47 6.06
N TYR A 12 -9.46 -31.92 7.29
CA TYR A 12 -9.89 -31.16 8.47
C TYR A 12 -9.03 -31.54 9.69
N ILE A 13 -9.08 -30.68 10.71
CA ILE A 13 -8.57 -30.96 12.07
C ILE A 13 -9.78 -31.24 12.95
N GLU A 14 -9.76 -32.37 13.66
CA GLU A 14 -10.80 -32.69 14.62
C GLU A 14 -10.32 -32.37 16.02
N TYR A 15 -11.08 -31.54 16.71
CA TYR A 15 -10.91 -31.25 18.13
C TYR A 15 -11.90 -32.05 18.93
N ARG A 16 -11.44 -32.77 19.96
CA ARG A 16 -12.29 -33.50 20.90
C ARG A 16 -12.14 -32.95 22.30
N TYR A 17 -13.25 -32.89 23.02
CA TYR A 17 -13.23 -32.55 24.44
C TYR A 17 -12.51 -33.65 25.23
N GLN A 18 -11.45 -33.30 25.96
CA GLN A 18 -10.68 -34.29 26.72
C GLN A 18 -11.40 -34.78 27.98
N HIS A 19 -12.24 -33.94 28.61
CA HIS A 19 -12.87 -34.29 29.90
C HIS A 19 -14.07 -35.24 29.82
N CYS A 20 -14.89 -35.12 28.80
CA CYS A 20 -16.13 -35.91 28.72
C CYS A 20 -16.17 -36.85 27.51
N GLY A 21 -15.24 -36.70 26.58
CA GLY A 21 -15.23 -37.48 25.30
C GLY A 21 -16.44 -37.23 24.40
N GLN A 22 -17.40 -36.41 24.88
CA GLN A 22 -18.60 -36.07 24.13
C GLN A 22 -18.40 -34.69 23.47
N GLY A 23 -18.66 -34.68 22.17
CA GLY A 23 -18.51 -33.47 21.35
C GLY A 23 -17.20 -33.41 20.59
N LYS A 24 -17.33 -33.18 19.30
CA LYS A 24 -16.21 -32.99 18.37
C LYS A 24 -16.49 -31.72 17.57
N HIS A 25 -15.42 -30.96 17.30
CA HIS A 25 -15.47 -29.81 16.43
C HIS A 25 -14.53 -30.00 15.26
N LEU A 26 -15.05 -29.93 14.04
CA LEU A 26 -14.27 -30.11 12.81
C LEU A 26 -13.93 -28.72 12.24
N VAL A 27 -12.63 -28.47 12.04
CA VAL A 27 -12.13 -27.29 11.38
C VAL A 27 -11.55 -27.67 10.03
N ALA A 28 -12.27 -27.32 8.96
CA ALA A 28 -11.83 -27.61 7.60
C ALA A 28 -10.54 -26.85 7.26
N MET A 29 -9.60 -27.51 6.60
CA MET A 29 -8.38 -26.90 6.11
C MET A 29 -8.66 -25.83 5.05
N SER A 30 -7.80 -24.81 5.00
CA SER A 30 -7.91 -23.69 4.08
C SER A 30 -6.68 -23.57 3.18
N CYS A 31 -6.85 -23.02 1.97
CA CYS A 31 -5.76 -22.87 1.01
C CYS A 31 -4.83 -21.67 1.29
N GLN A 32 -5.17 -20.81 2.24
CA GLN A 32 -4.46 -19.57 2.63
C GLN A 32 -4.10 -18.63 1.47
N SER A 33 -4.71 -18.81 0.30
CA SER A 33 -4.46 -17.99 -0.88
C SER A 33 -5.17 -16.65 -0.77
N SER A 34 -4.47 -15.57 -1.13
CA SER A 34 -5.04 -14.22 -1.24
C SER A 34 -6.10 -14.09 -2.35
N LEU A 35 -6.10 -15.01 -3.33
CA LEU A 35 -7.13 -15.10 -4.37
C LEU A 35 -8.38 -15.84 -3.93
N CYS A 36 -8.34 -16.57 -2.83
CA CYS A 36 -9.48 -17.28 -2.28
C CYS A 36 -10.38 -16.32 -1.47
N LEU A 37 -11.63 -16.17 -1.87
CA LEU A 37 -12.58 -15.27 -1.20
C LEU A 37 -12.76 -15.59 0.29
N ARG A 38 -12.77 -16.88 0.66
CA ARG A 38 -12.89 -17.31 2.06
C ARG A 38 -11.65 -16.95 2.88
N CYS A 39 -10.46 -17.26 2.38
CA CYS A 39 -9.20 -16.95 3.07
C CYS A 39 -8.94 -15.44 3.10
N ALA A 40 -9.22 -14.74 2.01
CA ALA A 40 -9.09 -13.29 1.94
C ALA A 40 -10.00 -12.60 2.96
N LYS A 41 -11.25 -13.08 3.18
CA LYS A 41 -12.14 -12.53 4.20
C LYS A 41 -11.52 -12.66 5.60
N VAL A 42 -11.03 -13.82 5.98
CA VAL A 42 -10.36 -14.03 7.28
C VAL A 42 -9.16 -13.11 7.45
N SER A 43 -8.34 -12.99 6.40
CA SER A 43 -7.19 -12.07 6.41
C SER A 43 -7.63 -10.60 6.57
N VAL A 44 -8.72 -10.17 5.90
CA VAL A 44 -9.28 -8.83 6.06
C VAL A 44 -9.73 -8.59 7.49
N ASP A 45 -10.51 -9.52 8.07
CA ASP A 45 -11.07 -9.37 9.41
C ASP A 45 -9.94 -9.27 10.47
N ASN A 46 -8.90 -10.10 10.35
CA ASN A 46 -7.70 -10.04 11.21
C ASN A 46 -6.96 -8.72 11.06
N TRP A 47 -6.76 -8.25 9.84
CA TRP A 47 -6.13 -6.96 9.56
C TRP A 47 -6.93 -5.79 10.12
N VAL A 48 -8.24 -5.77 9.93
CA VAL A 48 -9.13 -4.75 10.49
C VAL A 48 -9.00 -4.70 12.01
N SER A 49 -8.98 -5.86 12.67
CA SER A 49 -8.80 -5.93 14.13
C SER A 49 -7.47 -5.35 14.60
N GLN A 50 -6.37 -5.64 13.89
CA GLN A 50 -5.04 -5.13 14.26
C GLN A 50 -4.89 -3.63 13.97
N VAL A 51 -5.31 -3.20 12.79
CA VAL A 51 -5.18 -1.81 12.35
C VAL A 51 -6.08 -0.87 13.17
N SER A 52 -7.26 -1.33 13.58
CA SER A 52 -8.16 -0.53 14.43
C SER A 52 -7.49 -0.10 15.74
N LYS A 53 -6.55 -0.90 16.27
CA LYS A 53 -5.81 -0.58 17.50
C LYS A 53 -4.75 0.52 17.31
N ALA A 54 -4.30 0.72 16.08
CA ALA A 54 -3.29 1.72 15.73
C ALA A 54 -3.90 3.05 15.25
N LEU A 55 -5.21 3.09 15.06
CA LEU A 55 -5.92 4.30 14.63
C LEU A 55 -6.47 5.05 15.84
N HIS A 56 -6.32 6.37 15.84
CA HIS A 56 -6.76 7.24 16.92
C HIS A 56 -8.00 8.02 16.52
N GLU A 57 -8.96 8.07 17.41
CA GLU A 57 -10.17 8.90 17.25
C GLU A 57 -9.79 10.39 17.27
N GLY A 58 -10.51 11.20 16.50
CA GLY A 58 -10.23 12.64 16.38
C GLY A 58 -9.05 13.01 15.47
N VAL A 59 -8.29 12.03 14.97
CA VAL A 59 -7.23 12.25 14.00
C VAL A 59 -7.77 12.15 12.57
N ILE A 60 -7.54 13.18 11.77
CA ILE A 60 -7.89 13.17 10.35
C ILE A 60 -6.83 12.40 9.57
N TYR A 61 -7.24 11.43 8.77
CA TYR A 61 -6.38 10.66 7.91
C TYR A 61 -6.55 11.04 6.44
N ARG A 62 -5.47 10.95 5.67
CA ARG A 62 -5.42 11.19 4.23
C ARG A 62 -4.89 9.97 3.51
N HIS A 63 -5.46 9.68 2.37
CA HIS A 63 -4.91 8.64 1.51
C HIS A 63 -4.02 9.28 0.44
N ILE A 64 -2.73 8.99 0.53
CA ILE A 64 -1.69 9.51 -0.36
C ILE A 64 -1.14 8.34 -1.18
N ILE A 65 -0.94 8.56 -2.48
CA ILE A 65 -0.33 7.58 -3.37
C ILE A 65 0.97 8.17 -3.91
N LEU A 66 2.09 7.47 -3.67
CA LEU A 66 3.40 7.83 -4.15
C LEU A 66 3.86 6.83 -5.21
N THR A 67 4.13 7.29 -6.44
CA THR A 67 4.42 6.41 -7.56
C THR A 67 5.88 6.45 -8.00
N VAL A 68 6.37 5.34 -8.55
CA VAL A 68 7.67 5.26 -9.21
C VAL A 68 7.49 5.66 -10.68
N PRO A 69 8.29 6.61 -11.23
CA PRO A 69 8.24 6.98 -12.63
C PRO A 69 8.54 5.80 -13.55
N ALA A 70 7.93 5.77 -14.73
CA ALA A 70 8.06 4.67 -15.69
C ALA A 70 9.54 4.32 -15.98
N MET A 71 10.42 5.32 -16.07
CA MET A 71 11.84 5.13 -16.37
C MET A 71 12.62 4.34 -15.31
N PHE A 72 12.08 4.19 -14.08
CA PHE A 72 12.71 3.39 -13.02
C PHE A 72 12.06 2.01 -12.82
N ARG A 73 10.95 1.69 -13.50
CA ARG A 73 10.22 0.44 -13.24
C ARG A 73 11.08 -0.80 -13.48
N THR A 74 11.82 -0.85 -14.59
CA THR A 74 12.74 -1.95 -14.87
C THR A 74 13.85 -2.05 -13.82
N THR A 75 14.42 -0.92 -13.40
CA THR A 75 15.42 -0.88 -12.32
C THR A 75 14.88 -1.44 -11.01
N PHE A 76 13.64 -1.06 -10.64
CA PHE A 76 12.98 -1.57 -9.44
C PHE A 76 12.68 -3.07 -9.54
N TYR A 77 12.28 -3.56 -10.71
CA TYR A 77 12.04 -4.98 -10.94
C TYR A 77 13.30 -5.81 -10.78
N GLN A 78 14.39 -5.39 -11.43
CA GLN A 78 15.67 -6.10 -11.42
C GLN A 78 16.35 -6.09 -10.03
N ASN A 79 16.07 -5.09 -9.19
CA ASN A 79 16.69 -4.91 -7.89
C ASN A 79 15.66 -4.98 -6.74
N ALA A 80 14.54 -5.70 -6.93
CA ALA A 80 13.41 -5.70 -6.02
C ALA A 80 13.79 -6.03 -4.57
N ALA A 81 14.68 -7.00 -4.36
CA ALA A 81 15.11 -7.45 -3.04
C ALA A 81 15.69 -6.32 -2.16
N VAL A 82 16.42 -5.38 -2.77
CA VAL A 82 17.07 -4.28 -2.02
C VAL A 82 16.27 -2.98 -2.07
N VAL A 83 15.58 -2.68 -3.19
CA VAL A 83 14.94 -1.37 -3.33
C VAL A 83 13.55 -1.31 -2.69
N LEU A 84 12.77 -2.40 -2.65
CA LEU A 84 11.38 -2.34 -2.20
C LEU A 84 11.27 -2.01 -0.70
N SER A 85 12.11 -2.60 0.14
CA SER A 85 12.15 -2.27 1.58
C SER A 85 12.61 -0.83 1.83
N ALA A 86 13.61 -0.36 1.06
CA ALA A 86 14.07 1.03 1.13
C ALA A 86 12.97 2.00 0.64
N PHE A 87 12.20 1.61 -0.38
CA PHE A 87 11.10 2.37 -0.94
C PHE A 87 9.96 2.61 0.07
N ILE A 88 9.58 1.58 0.84
CA ILE A 88 8.57 1.70 1.91
C ILE A 88 9.03 2.73 2.97
N ARG A 89 10.27 2.59 3.47
CA ARG A 89 10.83 3.54 4.45
C ARG A 89 10.95 4.97 3.88
N CYS A 90 11.30 5.09 2.61
CA CYS A 90 11.40 6.37 1.92
C CYS A 90 10.05 7.11 1.89
N GLY A 91 8.93 6.40 1.71
CA GLY A 91 7.59 7.00 1.75
C GLY A 91 7.26 7.65 3.10
N ALA A 92 7.52 6.95 4.19
CA ALA A 92 7.31 7.48 5.55
C ALA A 92 8.22 8.69 5.83
N GLN A 93 9.51 8.60 5.52
CA GLN A 93 10.47 9.71 5.69
C GLN A 93 10.08 10.94 4.85
N CYS A 94 9.54 10.74 3.66
CA CYS A 94 9.04 11.82 2.82
C CYS A 94 7.88 12.57 3.50
N LEU A 95 6.97 11.87 4.18
CA LEU A 95 5.87 12.50 4.90
C LEU A 95 6.35 13.31 6.10
N ASP A 96 7.25 12.77 6.92
CA ASP A 96 7.79 13.48 8.07
C ASP A 96 8.51 14.77 7.65
N ASP A 97 9.34 14.70 6.60
CA ASP A 97 10.00 15.88 6.02
C ASP A 97 9.00 16.87 5.41
N PHE A 98 7.96 16.36 4.75
CA PHE A 98 6.89 17.21 4.20
C PHE A 98 6.15 17.96 5.31
N TYR A 99 5.71 17.29 6.38
CA TYR A 99 5.01 17.95 7.49
C TYR A 99 5.89 18.96 8.21
N SER A 100 7.15 18.61 8.44
CA SER A 100 8.12 19.50 9.07
C SER A 100 8.36 20.75 8.24
N THR A 101 8.44 20.60 6.92
CA THR A 101 8.62 21.76 6.01
C THR A 101 7.39 22.67 5.99
N VAL A 102 6.17 22.10 5.99
CA VAL A 102 4.92 22.90 5.99
C VAL A 102 4.78 23.72 7.26
N ARG A 103 5.24 23.21 8.40
CA ARG A 103 5.12 23.87 9.71
C ARG A 103 6.37 24.64 10.14
N GLY A 104 7.50 24.48 9.45
CA GLY A 104 8.77 25.08 9.85
C GLY A 104 9.36 24.54 11.15
N LYS A 105 8.89 23.37 11.61
CA LYS A 105 9.35 22.68 12.82
C LYS A 105 9.23 21.16 12.67
N ALA A 106 9.99 20.41 13.48
CA ALA A 106 9.98 18.96 13.43
C ALA A 106 8.61 18.40 13.85
N LEU A 107 7.92 17.74 12.92
CA LEU A 107 6.68 17.01 13.17
C LEU A 107 6.85 15.54 12.79
N LYS A 108 6.32 14.66 13.63
CA LYS A 108 6.23 13.23 13.35
C LYS A 108 4.79 12.82 13.12
N GLY A 109 4.46 12.45 11.88
CA GLY A 109 3.17 11.91 11.51
C GLY A 109 3.10 10.40 11.70
N GLY A 110 1.88 9.89 11.78
CA GLY A 110 1.60 8.46 11.70
C GLY A 110 1.23 8.06 10.27
N SER A 111 1.71 6.90 9.81
CA SER A 111 1.26 6.37 8.52
C SER A 111 1.26 4.85 8.48
N ILE A 112 0.25 4.29 7.78
CA ILE A 112 0.22 2.90 7.37
C ILE A 112 0.60 2.88 5.90
N THR A 113 1.75 2.28 5.58
CA THR A 113 2.28 2.23 4.22
C THR A 113 2.11 0.84 3.63
N VAL A 114 1.44 0.75 2.50
CA VAL A 114 1.19 -0.48 1.75
C VAL A 114 1.87 -0.39 0.40
N LEU A 115 2.73 -1.37 0.09
CA LEU A 115 3.37 -1.49 -1.20
C LEU A 115 2.49 -2.25 -2.19
N HIS A 116 2.22 -1.64 -3.33
CA HIS A 116 1.69 -2.32 -4.50
C HIS A 116 2.74 -2.36 -5.60
N THR A 117 2.90 -3.50 -6.24
CA THR A 117 3.88 -3.69 -7.32
C THR A 117 3.28 -3.67 -8.72
N HIS A 118 1.94 -3.75 -8.83
CA HIS A 118 1.24 -3.83 -10.11
C HIS A 118 0.13 -2.79 -10.22
N GLY A 119 -0.02 -2.23 -11.41
CA GLY A 119 -1.12 -1.35 -11.78
C GLY A 119 -2.41 -2.15 -12.09
N ARG A 120 -3.51 -1.43 -12.35
CA ARG A 120 -4.82 -2.03 -12.69
C ARG A 120 -4.81 -2.90 -13.94
N ASN A 121 -3.85 -2.68 -14.83
CA ASN A 121 -3.64 -3.43 -16.07
C ASN A 121 -2.66 -4.60 -15.90
N GLY A 122 -2.29 -4.97 -14.68
CA GLY A 122 -1.33 -6.04 -14.39
C GLY A 122 0.14 -5.70 -14.66
N GLN A 123 0.45 -4.55 -15.27
CA GLN A 123 1.83 -4.14 -15.50
C GLN A 123 2.57 -3.82 -14.21
N TYR A 124 3.85 -4.14 -14.16
CA TYR A 124 4.70 -3.78 -13.03
C TYR A 124 4.77 -2.26 -12.86
N HIS A 125 4.24 -1.79 -11.75
CA HIS A 125 4.12 -0.38 -11.43
C HIS A 125 4.20 -0.19 -9.90
N PRO A 126 5.40 -0.21 -9.33
CA PRO A 126 5.56 -0.04 -7.89
C PRO A 126 5.02 1.32 -7.44
N HIS A 127 4.19 1.29 -6.41
CA HIS A 127 3.65 2.49 -5.78
C HIS A 127 3.27 2.19 -4.33
N LEU A 128 3.27 3.24 -3.53
CA LEU A 128 2.89 3.16 -2.13
C LEU A 128 1.51 3.77 -1.94
N HIS A 129 0.66 3.06 -1.22
CA HIS A 129 -0.53 3.62 -0.61
C HIS A 129 -0.21 3.97 0.83
N LEU A 130 -0.34 5.23 1.19
CA LEU A 130 -0.13 5.71 2.55
C LEU A 130 -1.46 6.22 3.10
N ILE A 131 -1.92 5.62 4.18
CA ILE A 131 -2.97 6.18 5.00
C ILE A 131 -2.25 6.93 6.11
N ALA A 132 -2.16 8.23 5.94
CA ALA A 132 -1.32 9.10 6.74
C ALA A 132 -2.19 10.07 7.57
N THR A 133 -1.76 10.37 8.77
CA THR A 133 -2.37 11.42 9.58
C THR A 133 -2.28 12.76 8.88
N SER A 134 -3.30 13.61 8.99
CA SER A 134 -3.25 14.98 8.47
C SER A 134 -2.57 15.90 9.49
N GLY A 135 -1.27 15.71 9.65
CA GLY A 135 -0.44 16.41 10.64
C GLY A 135 0.47 15.44 11.41
N GLY A 136 1.08 15.95 12.47
CA GLY A 136 2.04 15.20 13.26
C GLY A 136 2.18 15.71 14.69
N TYR A 137 2.86 14.91 15.49
CA TYR A 137 3.20 15.26 16.87
C TYR A 137 4.43 16.15 16.90
N ASP A 138 4.32 17.28 17.59
CA ASP A 138 5.41 18.19 17.93
C ASP A 138 5.99 17.78 19.28
N ALA A 139 7.18 17.18 19.28
CA ALA A 139 7.82 16.72 20.51
C ALA A 139 8.26 17.89 21.42
N GLN A 140 8.54 19.06 20.88
CA GLN A 140 8.94 20.24 21.66
C GLN A 140 7.74 20.93 22.33
N GLY A 141 6.62 21.01 21.58
CA GLY A 141 5.36 21.56 22.08
C GLY A 141 4.47 20.57 22.80
N GLU A 142 4.86 19.29 22.87
CA GLU A 142 4.11 18.18 23.46
C GLU A 142 2.64 18.11 23.02
N ARG A 143 2.40 18.43 21.75
CA ARG A 143 1.04 18.54 21.21
C ARG A 143 0.94 18.01 19.79
N TRP A 144 -0.30 17.66 19.43
CA TRP A 144 -0.67 17.30 18.06
C TRP A 144 -0.94 18.57 17.23
N GLU A 145 -0.31 18.66 16.06
CA GLU A 145 -0.51 19.72 15.09
C GLU A 145 -1.28 19.21 13.87
N HIS A 146 -2.47 19.74 13.66
CA HIS A 146 -3.27 19.43 12.47
C HIS A 146 -2.84 20.24 11.25
N LEU A 147 -2.78 19.59 10.09
CA LEU A 147 -2.63 20.23 8.79
C LEU A 147 -3.98 20.15 8.05
N GLN A 148 -4.65 21.30 7.95
CA GLN A 148 -5.92 21.38 7.22
C GLN A 148 -5.72 21.21 5.72
N TYR A 149 -4.61 21.71 5.20
CA TYR A 149 -4.24 21.70 3.80
C TYR A 149 -2.87 21.05 3.60
N LEU A 150 -2.76 20.20 2.58
CA LEU A 150 -1.51 19.60 2.15
C LEU A 150 -1.08 20.27 0.83
N PRO A 151 0.00 21.10 0.80
CA PRO A 151 0.51 21.72 -0.41
C PRO A 151 0.97 20.66 -1.43
N TYR A 152 0.15 20.38 -2.42
CA TYR A 152 0.35 19.27 -3.37
C TYR A 152 1.66 19.40 -4.16
N GLU A 153 2.00 20.59 -4.60
CA GLU A 153 3.26 20.81 -5.34
C GLU A 153 4.49 20.56 -4.48
N LEU A 154 4.45 20.98 -3.21
CA LEU A 154 5.52 20.68 -2.26
C LEU A 154 5.67 19.16 -2.07
N LEU A 155 4.57 18.43 -1.91
CA LEU A 155 4.61 16.98 -1.77
C LEU A 155 5.24 16.31 -2.99
N ARG A 156 4.93 16.76 -4.21
CA ARG A 156 5.51 16.24 -5.46
C ARG A 156 7.03 16.41 -5.51
N ARG A 157 7.53 17.60 -5.12
CA ARG A 157 8.96 17.91 -5.08
C ARG A 157 9.68 17.12 -3.99
N LYS A 158 9.09 17.05 -2.79
CA LYS A 158 9.62 16.24 -1.68
C LYS A 158 9.70 14.77 -2.07
N TRP A 159 8.63 14.22 -2.67
CA TRP A 159 8.63 12.85 -3.14
C TRP A 159 9.72 12.58 -4.18
N GLN A 160 9.90 13.47 -5.15
CA GLN A 160 10.98 13.36 -6.13
C GLN A 160 12.34 13.29 -5.44
N TRP A 161 12.60 14.23 -4.55
CA TRP A 161 13.89 14.30 -3.86
C TRP A 161 14.17 13.04 -3.04
N HIS A 162 13.21 12.60 -2.22
CA HIS A 162 13.35 11.41 -1.38
C HIS A 162 13.55 10.14 -2.21
N LEU A 163 12.71 9.92 -3.22
CA LEU A 163 12.80 8.75 -4.09
C LEU A 163 14.14 8.69 -4.80
N LEU A 164 14.54 9.79 -5.44
CA LEU A 164 15.77 9.80 -6.25
C LEU A 164 17.03 9.70 -5.39
N ARG A 165 17.03 10.33 -4.21
CA ARG A 165 18.12 10.15 -3.23
C ARG A 165 18.20 8.71 -2.73
N MET A 166 17.08 8.08 -2.43
CA MET A 166 17.02 6.68 -2.02
C MET A 166 17.56 5.76 -3.10
N VAL A 167 17.13 5.91 -4.36
CA VAL A 167 17.60 5.10 -5.49
C VAL A 167 19.11 5.27 -5.70
N ARG A 168 19.60 6.51 -5.68
CA ARG A 168 21.04 6.82 -5.82
C ARG A 168 21.87 6.16 -4.71
N LYS A 169 21.40 6.24 -3.47
CA LYS A 169 22.09 5.66 -2.30
C LYS A 169 22.06 4.11 -2.32
N THR A 170 20.94 3.53 -2.73
CA THR A 170 20.76 2.06 -2.67
C THR A 170 21.49 1.34 -3.79
N LEU A 171 21.52 1.90 -5.00
CA LEU A 171 22.08 1.23 -6.18
C LEU A 171 23.47 1.76 -6.61
N ALA A 172 23.83 2.97 -6.22
CA ALA A 172 25.16 3.61 -6.27
C ALA A 172 26.00 3.40 -7.56
N THR A 173 25.39 3.21 -8.75
CA THR A 173 26.11 3.03 -10.02
C THR A 173 26.11 4.30 -10.86
N LYS A 174 27.10 4.44 -11.79
CA LYS A 174 27.17 5.57 -12.73
C LYS A 174 25.91 5.66 -13.61
N ALA A 175 25.39 4.52 -14.08
CA ALA A 175 24.17 4.46 -14.88
C ALA A 175 22.94 4.96 -14.10
N ILE A 176 22.82 4.58 -12.83
CA ILE A 176 21.75 5.05 -11.95
C ILE A 176 21.86 6.56 -11.69
N ASN A 177 23.06 7.08 -11.46
CA ASN A 177 23.25 8.53 -11.29
C ASN A 177 22.79 9.30 -12.52
N GLN A 178 23.15 8.85 -13.72
CA GLN A 178 22.70 9.46 -14.98
C GLN A 178 21.16 9.36 -15.15
N LEU A 179 20.56 8.23 -14.76
CA LEU A 179 19.10 8.06 -14.80
C LEU A 179 18.39 9.01 -13.84
N VAL A 180 18.93 9.19 -12.65
CA VAL A 180 18.42 10.14 -11.64
C VAL A 180 18.50 11.57 -12.17
N ASP A 181 19.62 11.99 -12.77
CA ASP A 181 19.79 13.33 -13.33
C ASP A 181 18.84 13.58 -14.52
N ARG A 182 18.61 12.57 -15.36
CA ARG A 182 17.57 12.63 -16.41
C ARG A 182 16.17 12.78 -15.82
N CYS A 183 15.90 12.11 -14.72
CA CYS A 183 14.59 12.20 -14.05
C CYS A 183 14.32 13.61 -13.51
N PHE A 184 15.32 14.25 -12.89
CA PHE A 184 15.18 15.64 -12.43
C PHE A 184 14.88 16.58 -13.60
N ARG A 185 15.58 16.44 -14.71
CA ARG A 185 15.35 17.26 -15.92
C ARG A 185 13.96 17.02 -16.53
N LYS A 186 13.51 15.75 -16.55
CA LYS A 186 12.22 15.38 -17.16
C LYS A 186 11.01 15.84 -16.32
N TYR A 187 11.17 15.95 -15.02
CA TYR A 187 10.07 16.26 -14.08
C TYR A 187 10.43 17.48 -13.21
N PRO A 188 10.55 18.69 -13.78
CA PRO A 188 11.00 19.88 -13.04
C PRO A 188 10.06 20.29 -11.92
N ASN A 189 8.77 19.94 -12.02
CA ASN A 189 7.73 20.22 -11.02
C ASN A 189 7.47 19.06 -10.04
N GLY A 190 8.41 18.12 -9.92
CA GLY A 190 8.28 16.97 -9.05
C GLY A 190 7.53 15.79 -9.67
N LEU A 191 7.56 14.65 -8.98
CA LEU A 191 6.93 13.42 -9.44
C LEU A 191 5.43 13.41 -9.18
N VAL A 192 4.72 12.55 -9.94
CA VAL A 192 3.28 12.36 -9.77
C VAL A 192 3.03 11.71 -8.40
N THR A 193 2.28 12.42 -7.59
CA THR A 193 1.65 11.94 -6.36
C THR A 193 0.14 12.09 -6.49
N ASN A 194 -0.62 11.40 -5.68
CA ASN A 194 -2.07 11.59 -5.63
C ASN A 194 -2.49 11.67 -4.17
N VAL A 195 -3.22 12.71 -3.81
CA VAL A 195 -3.95 12.80 -2.56
C VAL A 195 -5.41 12.61 -2.92
N GLN A 196 -6.04 11.53 -2.47
CA GLN A 196 -7.43 11.26 -2.82
C GLN A 196 -8.32 12.42 -2.38
N LYS A 197 -9.14 12.90 -3.32
CA LYS A 197 -10.22 13.84 -3.04
C LYS A 197 -11.32 13.09 -2.28
N GLY A 198 -11.69 13.60 -1.11
CA GLY A 198 -12.69 13.01 -0.24
C GLY A 198 -12.13 12.64 1.12
N GLN A 199 -13.03 12.59 2.09
CA GLN A 199 -12.64 12.20 3.44
C GLN A 199 -12.41 10.69 3.48
N VAL A 200 -11.26 10.30 3.97
CA VAL A 200 -11.05 8.95 4.47
C VAL A 200 -12.01 8.80 5.67
N PRO A 201 -12.72 7.67 5.82
CA PRO A 201 -13.65 7.49 6.92
C PRO A 201 -13.04 7.88 8.26
N SER A 202 -13.74 8.69 9.05
CA SER A 202 -13.26 9.17 10.35
C SER A 202 -13.45 8.13 11.45
N GLN A 203 -14.45 7.25 11.33
CA GLN A 203 -14.66 6.15 12.26
C GLN A 203 -13.57 5.09 12.05
N TYR A 204 -12.84 4.73 13.10
CA TYR A 204 -11.68 3.83 13.03
C TYR A 204 -11.98 2.46 12.42
N GLN A 205 -13.18 1.88 12.66
CA GLN A 205 -13.56 0.59 12.04
C GLN A 205 -13.77 0.72 10.52
N SER A 206 -14.41 1.79 10.07
CA SER A 206 -14.61 2.07 8.65
C SER A 206 -13.28 2.40 7.97
N LEU A 207 -12.40 3.12 8.66
CA LEU A 207 -11.05 3.43 8.20
C LEU A 207 -10.19 2.15 8.11
N ALA A 208 -10.24 1.28 9.12
CA ALA A 208 -9.52 0.01 9.10
C ALA A 208 -9.97 -0.88 7.92
N ARG A 209 -11.28 -0.95 7.64
CA ARG A 209 -11.82 -1.65 6.46
C ARG A 209 -11.38 -0.99 5.15
N TYR A 210 -11.30 0.33 5.12
CA TYR A 210 -10.80 1.06 3.97
C TYR A 210 -9.33 0.71 3.68
N VAL A 211 -8.48 0.70 4.71
CA VAL A 211 -7.06 0.29 4.60
C VAL A 211 -6.94 -1.16 4.15
N ALA A 212 -7.74 -2.05 4.73
CA ALA A 212 -7.71 -3.48 4.40
C ALA A 212 -7.91 -3.76 2.91
N LYS A 213 -8.69 -2.93 2.18
CA LYS A 213 -8.83 -3.05 0.72
C LYS A 213 -7.50 -2.97 -0.01
N TYR A 214 -6.55 -2.18 0.48
CA TYR A 214 -5.24 -2.02 -0.16
C TYR A 214 -4.26 -3.11 0.28
N VAL A 215 -4.36 -3.57 1.53
CA VAL A 215 -3.45 -4.58 2.08
C VAL A 215 -3.75 -5.97 1.55
N VAL A 216 -5.03 -6.33 1.47
CA VAL A 216 -5.45 -7.71 1.19
C VAL A 216 -5.91 -7.92 -0.26
N SER A 217 -6.08 -6.84 -1.03
CA SER A 217 -6.54 -6.96 -2.43
C SER A 217 -5.50 -7.65 -3.29
N PRO A 218 -5.85 -8.76 -3.95
CA PRO A 218 -4.94 -9.40 -4.89
C PRO A 218 -4.70 -8.49 -6.11
N PRO A 219 -3.57 -8.63 -6.81
CA PRO A 219 -3.25 -7.86 -8.01
C PRO A 219 -4.34 -7.94 -9.09
N ILE A 220 -4.97 -9.10 -9.19
CA ILE A 220 -6.07 -9.38 -10.12
C ILE A 220 -7.23 -9.96 -9.31
N ALA A 221 -8.40 -9.34 -9.39
CA ALA A 221 -9.61 -9.90 -8.79
C ALA A 221 -10.07 -11.12 -9.59
N VAL A 222 -10.45 -12.20 -8.91
CA VAL A 222 -10.89 -13.46 -9.55
C VAL A 222 -11.97 -13.24 -10.61
N ARG A 223 -12.92 -12.32 -10.38
CA ARG A 223 -13.99 -11.97 -11.33
C ARG A 223 -13.51 -11.35 -12.65
N ARG A 224 -12.22 -11.01 -12.75
CA ARG A 224 -11.59 -10.47 -13.98
C ARG A 224 -10.87 -11.52 -14.78
N ILE A 225 -10.78 -12.74 -14.26
CA ILE A 225 -10.16 -13.85 -14.97
C ILE A 225 -11.23 -14.44 -15.88
N ASP A 226 -10.98 -14.36 -17.19
CA ASP A 226 -11.88 -14.87 -18.21
C ASP A 226 -11.59 -16.34 -18.52
N ARG A 227 -10.31 -16.73 -18.52
CA ARG A 227 -9.86 -18.09 -18.84
C ARG A 227 -8.55 -18.40 -18.16
N TYR A 228 -8.41 -19.70 -17.81
CA TYR A 228 -7.15 -20.31 -17.39
C TYR A 228 -7.05 -21.70 -18.02
N ASP A 229 -5.97 -22.00 -18.72
CA ASP A 229 -5.75 -23.28 -19.42
C ASP A 229 -4.70 -24.17 -18.76
N GLY A 230 -4.17 -23.78 -17.61
CA GLY A 230 -3.11 -24.48 -16.88
C GLY A 230 -1.77 -23.75 -16.97
N GLU A 231 -1.54 -22.98 -18.02
CA GLU A 231 -0.32 -22.22 -18.25
C GLU A 231 -0.60 -20.72 -18.35
N TRP A 232 -1.63 -20.33 -19.10
CA TRP A 232 -1.96 -18.93 -19.38
C TRP A 232 -3.24 -18.49 -18.70
N VAL A 233 -3.21 -17.23 -18.17
CA VAL A 233 -4.37 -16.57 -17.58
C VAL A 233 -4.78 -15.41 -18.48
N THR A 234 -5.99 -15.48 -19.02
CA THR A 234 -6.62 -14.36 -19.73
C THR A 234 -7.50 -13.58 -18.77
N TYR A 235 -7.36 -12.26 -18.72
CA TYR A 235 -8.15 -11.40 -17.84
C TYR A 235 -8.47 -10.06 -18.50
N HIS A 236 -9.57 -9.45 -18.08
CA HIS A 236 -9.97 -8.13 -18.55
C HIS A 236 -9.68 -7.04 -17.52
N TYR A 237 -9.41 -5.83 -18.00
CA TYR A 237 -9.26 -4.63 -17.16
C TYR A 237 -9.88 -3.42 -17.87
N ARG A 238 -10.39 -2.45 -17.07
CA ARG A 238 -10.84 -1.17 -17.60
C ARG A 238 -9.63 -0.26 -17.81
N SER A 239 -9.35 0.08 -19.06
CA SER A 239 -8.41 1.16 -19.39
C SER A 239 -9.07 2.49 -19.05
N VAL A 240 -8.48 3.24 -18.15
CA VAL A 240 -8.83 4.65 -17.97
C VAL A 240 -8.06 5.41 -19.06
N ARG A 241 -8.71 5.72 -20.19
CA ARG A 241 -8.18 6.70 -21.14
C ARG A 241 -8.03 8.02 -20.38
N ARG A 242 -6.79 8.49 -20.21
CA ARG A 242 -6.56 9.89 -19.91
C ARG A 242 -7.01 10.66 -21.15
N GLU A 243 -8.08 11.41 -21.06
CA GLU A 243 -8.31 12.50 -21.99
C GLU A 243 -7.11 13.43 -21.84
N SER A 244 -6.27 13.46 -22.87
CA SER A 244 -5.25 14.46 -23.04
C SER A 244 -6.01 15.76 -23.36
N THR A 245 -6.23 16.58 -22.35
CA THR A 245 -6.50 18.00 -22.60
C THR A 245 -5.22 18.60 -23.16
N ALA A 246 -5.31 18.96 -24.44
CA ALA A 246 -4.34 19.76 -25.18
C ALA A 246 -4.10 21.12 -24.50
#